data_63e4a877ee747f6ff4b541faac5c6eb4
#
_entry.id   63e4a877ee747f6ff4b541faac5c6eb4
#
_cell.length_a   1.000
_cell.length_b   1.000
_cell.length_c   1.000
_cell.angle_alpha   90.00
_cell.angle_beta   90.00
_cell.angle_gamma   90.00
#
_symmetry.space_group_name_H-M   'P 1'
#
loop_
_entity.id
_entity.type
_entity.pdbx_description
1 polymer ?
#
loop_
_entity_poly.entity_id
_entity_poly.type
_entity_poly.pdbx_seq_one_letter_code
_entity_poly.pdbx_strand_id
1 'polypeptide(L)'
;MLFKKIKVTPKGVYVLDAELRNKIDKLKLSPSMIGNWLNSPADFILDKFIKPDVEVADVTHLKRGNWFHSTMEVFFGLPAEERTKENLLKVSKEVTLREDYRDFARDKENQEWYKRALKAYIGAWLPDAQKERIATLYIMGQSKPGLELFVNGKLGNAKRQCLGFIDKLIEGENGLKVQDWKTGKKISNYDPNLKISTSNPFDYWRQQTFYAMLLEQLGGTVEEASLLFPCAETPTIVHVDHQNPKVREQVIKDVEQVDRELDEAIKNDYFFPFKKGPYNSWASYLVGLGRAPKPNIREDKFAMLADLSEVGGKA
;
A
#
# COMPACT_ATOMS: atom_id res chain seq x y z
N MET A 1 -31.10 -3.38 21.45
CA MET A 1 -29.74 -2.97 21.86
C MET A 1 -28.85 -3.13 20.64
N LEU A 2 -28.32 -2.06 20.09
CA LEU A 2 -27.37 -2.17 18.97
C LEU A 2 -26.11 -2.89 19.51
N PHE A 3 -25.76 -4.02 18.90
CA PHE A 3 -24.59 -4.80 19.30
C PHE A 3 -23.33 -4.02 18.90
N LYS A 4 -22.51 -3.67 19.88
CA LYS A 4 -21.23 -2.98 19.62
C LYS A 4 -20.24 -3.95 18.98
N LYS A 5 -19.59 -3.52 17.90
CA LYS A 5 -18.62 -4.36 17.18
C LYS A 5 -17.26 -4.39 17.83
N ILE A 6 -16.91 -3.32 18.52
CA ILE A 6 -15.62 -3.16 19.20
C ILE A 6 -15.80 -2.51 20.57
N LYS A 7 -14.81 -2.69 21.43
CA LYS A 7 -14.63 -1.94 22.68
C LYS A 7 -13.29 -1.22 22.61
N VAL A 8 -13.33 0.10 22.80
CA VAL A 8 -12.12 0.94 22.84
C VAL A 8 -11.73 1.22 24.29
N THR A 9 -10.46 1.04 24.59
CA THR A 9 -9.86 1.33 25.89
C THR A 9 -8.65 2.26 25.73
N PRO A 10 -8.13 2.88 26.78
CA PRO A 10 -6.90 3.68 26.68
C PRO A 10 -5.65 2.90 26.22
N LYS A 11 -5.71 1.56 26.26
CA LYS A 11 -4.58 0.70 25.90
C LYS A 11 -4.70 0.12 24.51
N GLY A 12 -5.92 0.01 23.94
CA GLY A 12 -6.15 -0.61 22.66
C GLY A 12 -7.62 -0.91 22.40
N VAL A 13 -7.85 -1.75 21.40
CA VAL A 13 -9.19 -2.10 20.91
C VAL A 13 -9.42 -3.60 21.04
N TYR A 14 -10.57 -3.97 21.61
CA TYR A 14 -11.10 -5.33 21.57
C TYR A 14 -12.10 -5.46 20.41
N VAL A 15 -11.98 -6.49 19.61
CA VAL A 15 -12.98 -6.82 18.59
C VAL A 15 -13.98 -7.79 19.20
N LEU A 16 -15.27 -7.38 19.28
CA LEU A 16 -16.36 -8.15 19.88
C LEU A 16 -17.16 -8.94 18.84
N ASP A 17 -17.24 -8.42 17.64
CA ASP A 17 -18.04 -8.96 16.54
C ASP A 17 -17.40 -10.22 15.94
N ALA A 18 -18.17 -11.32 15.90
CA ALA A 18 -17.68 -12.62 15.43
C ALA A 18 -17.33 -12.63 13.94
N GLU A 19 -18.03 -11.85 13.09
CA GLU A 19 -17.72 -11.75 11.66
C GLU A 19 -16.40 -11.04 11.45
N LEU A 20 -16.14 -9.98 12.22
CA LEU A 20 -14.85 -9.28 12.18
C LEU A 20 -13.70 -10.18 12.67
N ARG A 21 -13.90 -10.94 13.74
CA ARG A 21 -12.93 -11.93 14.24
C ARG A 21 -12.57 -12.93 13.13
N ASN A 22 -13.55 -13.50 12.45
CA ASN A 22 -13.31 -14.41 11.31
C ASN A 22 -12.57 -13.75 10.13
N LYS A 23 -12.79 -12.46 9.88
CA LYS A 23 -12.02 -11.70 8.87
C LYS A 23 -10.57 -11.49 9.30
N ILE A 24 -10.34 -11.23 10.59
CA ILE A 24 -9.00 -11.06 11.17
C ILE A 24 -8.21 -12.36 11.12
N ASP A 25 -8.82 -13.50 11.44
CA ASP A 25 -8.18 -14.82 11.36
C ASP A 25 -7.66 -15.15 9.97
N LYS A 26 -8.32 -14.63 8.94
CA LYS A 26 -7.98 -14.85 7.52
C LYS A 26 -7.04 -13.79 6.93
N LEU A 27 -6.54 -12.87 7.76
CA LEU A 27 -5.60 -11.86 7.28
C LEU A 27 -4.36 -12.48 6.66
N LYS A 28 -3.95 -11.89 5.55
CA LYS A 28 -2.68 -12.17 4.88
C LYS A 28 -1.77 -10.94 4.99
N LEU A 29 -0.46 -11.16 4.96
CA LEU A 29 0.52 -10.12 5.19
C LEU A 29 0.89 -9.42 3.88
N SER A 30 0.49 -8.17 3.71
CA SER A 30 0.92 -7.32 2.59
C SER A 30 1.86 -6.21 3.09
N PRO A 31 2.68 -5.60 2.23
CA PRO A 31 3.56 -4.50 2.61
C PRO A 31 2.84 -3.38 3.35
N SER A 32 1.68 -2.94 2.85
CA SER A 32 0.88 -1.90 3.51
C SER A 32 0.32 -2.34 4.85
N MET A 33 -0.13 -3.60 4.98
CA MET A 33 -0.59 -4.15 6.25
C MET A 33 0.56 -4.18 7.28
N ILE A 34 1.72 -4.69 6.88
CA ILE A 34 2.90 -4.79 7.76
C ILE A 34 3.27 -3.39 8.27
N GLY A 35 3.37 -2.39 7.38
CA GLY A 35 3.69 -1.02 7.75
C GLY A 35 2.67 -0.42 8.71
N ASN A 36 1.39 -0.55 8.42
CA ASN A 36 0.32 -0.03 9.28
C ASN A 36 0.29 -0.73 10.65
N TRP A 37 0.48 -2.06 10.67
CA TRP A 37 0.55 -2.82 11.91
C TRP A 37 1.73 -2.44 12.78
N LEU A 38 2.90 -2.30 12.20
CA LEU A 38 4.11 -1.87 12.92
C LEU A 38 3.96 -0.48 13.53
N ASN A 39 3.18 0.39 12.88
CA ASN A 39 2.80 1.69 13.44
C ASN A 39 1.85 1.53 14.62
N SER A 40 0.72 0.87 14.43
CA SER A 40 -0.27 0.64 15.51
C SER A 40 -1.27 -0.44 15.11
N PRO A 41 -1.27 -1.61 15.76
CA PRO A 41 -2.26 -2.65 15.51
C PRO A 41 -3.70 -2.19 15.68
N ALA A 42 -3.98 -1.40 16.73
CA ALA A 42 -5.33 -0.88 16.97
C ALA A 42 -5.82 0.01 15.84
N ASP A 43 -4.96 0.94 15.37
CA ASP A 43 -5.30 1.84 14.27
C ASP A 43 -5.52 1.08 12.96
N PHE A 44 -4.68 0.08 12.68
CA PHE A 44 -4.86 -0.80 11.53
C PHE A 44 -6.24 -1.49 11.55
N ILE A 45 -6.65 -2.05 12.70
CA ILE A 45 -7.97 -2.71 12.83
C ILE A 45 -9.11 -1.72 12.61
N LEU A 46 -9.00 -0.53 13.18
CA LEU A 46 -10.03 0.49 13.06
C LEU A 46 -10.16 0.97 11.61
N ASP A 47 -9.05 1.30 10.95
CA ASP A 47 -9.04 1.79 9.58
C ASP A 47 -9.48 0.73 8.56
N LYS A 48 -9.09 -0.52 8.80
CA LYS A 48 -9.41 -1.60 7.85
C LYS A 48 -10.83 -2.11 7.98
N PHE A 49 -11.34 -2.27 9.19
CA PHE A 49 -12.56 -3.03 9.44
C PHE A 49 -13.72 -2.18 9.94
N ILE A 50 -13.46 -1.14 10.68
CA ILE A 50 -14.53 -0.29 11.24
C ILE A 50 -14.86 0.84 10.29
N LYS A 51 -13.86 1.41 9.61
CA LYS A 51 -14.01 2.49 8.65
C LYS A 51 -15.04 3.51 9.15
N PRO A 52 -14.77 4.18 10.26
CA PRO A 52 -15.69 5.22 10.71
C PRO A 52 -15.84 6.20 9.55
N ASP A 53 -17.03 6.78 9.40
CA ASP A 53 -17.28 7.88 8.47
C ASP A 53 -16.43 9.09 8.95
N VAL A 54 -15.15 8.96 8.75
CA VAL A 54 -14.24 10.06 8.89
C VAL A 54 -14.41 10.84 7.59
N GLU A 55 -14.76 12.11 7.64
CA GLU A 55 -14.45 12.99 6.54
C GLU A 55 -12.92 12.93 6.40
N VAL A 56 -12.50 12.08 5.51
CA VAL A 56 -11.09 11.71 5.37
C VAL A 56 -10.34 12.96 4.99
N ALA A 57 -9.36 13.30 5.80
CA ALA A 57 -8.34 14.25 5.42
C ALA A 57 -7.93 13.97 3.97
N ASP A 58 -7.91 14.99 3.15
CA ASP A 58 -7.63 15.04 1.74
C ASP A 58 -6.96 13.76 1.16
N VAL A 59 -7.77 12.84 0.60
CA VAL A 59 -7.31 11.64 -0.13
C VAL A 59 -6.96 11.93 -1.58
N THR A 60 -6.93 13.20 -1.97
CA THR A 60 -6.62 13.65 -3.33
C THR A 60 -5.34 13.00 -3.85
N HIS A 61 -4.30 12.92 -3.01
CA HIS A 61 -3.04 12.31 -3.38
C HIS A 61 -3.15 10.81 -3.70
N LEU A 62 -3.99 10.06 -2.97
CA LEU A 62 -4.24 8.64 -3.24
C LEU A 62 -5.03 8.45 -4.54
N LYS A 63 -6.09 9.26 -4.74
CA LYS A 63 -6.87 9.20 -5.99
C LYS A 63 -6.04 9.60 -7.20
N ARG A 64 -5.16 10.62 -7.08
CA ARG A 64 -4.20 10.98 -8.12
C ARG A 64 -3.27 9.81 -8.45
N GLY A 65 -2.74 9.14 -7.43
CA GLY A 65 -1.91 7.95 -7.58
C GLY A 65 -2.64 6.86 -8.35
N ASN A 66 -3.80 6.44 -7.87
CA ASN A 66 -4.61 5.38 -8.49
C ASN A 66 -4.98 5.70 -9.95
N TRP A 67 -5.31 6.96 -10.24
CA TRP A 67 -5.61 7.41 -11.60
C TRP A 67 -4.41 7.23 -12.53
N PHE A 68 -3.21 7.61 -12.08
CA PHE A 68 -1.99 7.41 -12.85
C PHE A 68 -1.67 5.92 -13.05
N HIS A 69 -1.71 5.11 -11.97
CA HIS A 69 -1.47 3.66 -12.02
C HIS A 69 -2.42 2.96 -13.00
N SER A 70 -3.74 3.24 -12.91
CA SER A 70 -4.72 2.66 -13.84
C SER A 70 -4.46 3.03 -15.31
N THR A 71 -3.91 4.22 -15.56
CA THR A 71 -3.52 4.62 -16.92
C THR A 71 -2.32 3.84 -17.40
N MET A 72 -1.30 3.69 -16.55
CA MET A 72 -0.09 2.97 -16.91
C MET A 72 -0.36 1.47 -17.08
N GLU A 73 -1.21 0.87 -16.24
CA GLU A 73 -1.66 -0.52 -16.38
C GLU A 73 -2.28 -0.77 -17.77
N VAL A 74 -3.26 0.05 -18.17
CA VAL A 74 -3.92 -0.10 -19.48
C VAL A 74 -2.94 0.16 -20.62
N PHE A 75 -2.08 1.17 -20.50
CA PHE A 75 -1.10 1.53 -21.52
C PHE A 75 -0.08 0.42 -21.75
N PHE A 76 0.48 -0.15 -20.69
CA PHE A 76 1.42 -1.27 -20.79
C PHE A 76 0.76 -2.59 -21.15
N GLY A 77 -0.57 -2.69 -21.02
CA GLY A 77 -1.37 -3.80 -21.55
C GLY A 77 -1.46 -3.81 -23.07
N LEU A 78 -1.14 -2.70 -23.75
CA LEU A 78 -1.06 -2.65 -25.21
C LEU A 78 0.17 -3.42 -25.72
N PRO A 79 0.12 -3.95 -26.97
CA PRO A 79 1.30 -4.44 -27.66
C PRO A 79 2.44 -3.39 -27.64
N ALA A 80 3.69 -3.84 -27.60
CA ALA A 80 4.83 -2.94 -27.45
C ALA A 80 4.88 -1.85 -28.54
N GLU A 81 4.60 -2.23 -29.79
CA GLU A 81 4.57 -1.35 -30.96
C GLU A 81 3.44 -0.30 -30.88
N GLU A 82 2.40 -0.56 -30.12
CA GLU A 82 1.27 0.36 -29.92
C GLU A 82 1.48 1.32 -28.74
N ARG A 83 2.57 1.20 -27.99
CA ARG A 83 2.87 2.09 -26.84
C ARG A 83 3.41 3.42 -27.30
N THR A 84 2.63 4.11 -28.11
CA THR A 84 2.93 5.44 -28.65
C THR A 84 2.36 6.55 -27.75
N LYS A 85 2.80 7.79 -28.01
CA LYS A 85 2.27 8.96 -27.32
C LYS A 85 0.77 9.13 -27.57
N GLU A 86 0.33 8.90 -28.80
CA GLU A 86 -1.07 9.00 -29.23
C GLU A 86 -1.92 8.02 -28.45
N ASN A 87 -1.48 6.77 -28.34
CA ASN A 87 -2.20 5.73 -27.61
C ASN A 87 -2.18 5.98 -26.10
N LEU A 88 -1.07 6.49 -25.53
CA LEU A 88 -1.06 6.90 -24.14
C LEU A 88 -2.09 8.01 -23.83
N LEU A 89 -2.20 9.00 -24.70
CA LEU A 89 -3.17 10.08 -24.56
C LEU A 89 -4.62 9.58 -24.75
N LYS A 90 -4.85 8.61 -25.65
CA LYS A 90 -6.14 7.94 -25.82
C LYS A 90 -6.52 7.16 -24.56
N VAL A 91 -5.66 6.29 -24.09
CA VAL A 91 -5.83 5.52 -22.83
C VAL A 91 -6.10 6.43 -21.67
N SER A 92 -5.34 7.53 -21.55
CA SER A 92 -5.52 8.49 -20.44
C SER A 92 -6.93 9.11 -20.43
N LYS A 93 -7.50 9.41 -21.59
CA LYS A 93 -8.88 9.89 -21.72
C LYS A 93 -9.90 8.82 -21.35
N GLU A 94 -9.71 7.59 -21.82
CA GLU A 94 -10.59 6.45 -21.51
C GLU A 94 -10.63 6.16 -20.01
N VAL A 95 -9.47 6.12 -19.35
CA VAL A 95 -9.37 5.93 -17.89
C VAL A 95 -10.01 7.09 -17.13
N THR A 96 -9.80 8.33 -17.59
CA THR A 96 -10.41 9.53 -16.98
C THR A 96 -11.94 9.49 -16.99
N LEU A 97 -12.54 8.85 -17.98
CA LEU A 97 -14.00 8.73 -18.11
C LEU A 97 -14.61 7.60 -17.27
N ARG A 98 -13.80 6.75 -16.65
CA ARG A 98 -14.28 5.72 -15.73
C ARG A 98 -15.00 6.36 -14.54
N GLU A 99 -15.98 5.66 -13.99
CA GLU A 99 -16.80 6.13 -12.88
C GLU A 99 -15.97 6.61 -11.68
N ASP A 100 -14.89 5.89 -11.35
CA ASP A 100 -14.00 6.19 -10.23
C ASP A 100 -13.28 7.54 -10.36
N TYR A 101 -13.03 8.02 -11.59
CA TYR A 101 -12.20 9.20 -11.85
C TYR A 101 -12.95 10.36 -12.48
N ARG A 102 -14.07 10.12 -13.16
CA ARG A 102 -14.78 11.12 -13.97
C ARG A 102 -15.09 12.41 -13.20
N ASP A 103 -15.65 12.30 -12.00
CA ASP A 103 -16.01 13.46 -11.21
C ASP A 103 -14.78 14.11 -10.55
N PHE A 104 -13.83 13.28 -10.09
CA PHE A 104 -12.56 13.73 -9.55
C PHE A 104 -11.72 14.49 -10.58
N ALA A 105 -11.76 14.07 -11.84
CA ALA A 105 -11.07 14.70 -12.96
C ALA A 105 -11.68 16.02 -13.45
N ARG A 106 -12.86 16.42 -12.95
CA ARG A 106 -13.44 17.74 -13.25
C ARG A 106 -12.74 18.88 -12.53
N ASP A 107 -12.08 18.58 -11.43
CA ASP A 107 -11.29 19.57 -10.70
C ASP A 107 -10.05 19.99 -11.48
N LYS A 108 -9.83 21.32 -11.63
CA LYS A 108 -8.73 21.86 -12.43
C LYS A 108 -7.35 21.51 -11.88
N GLU A 109 -7.20 21.50 -10.57
CA GLU A 109 -5.92 21.18 -9.94
C GLU A 109 -5.53 19.72 -10.19
N ASN A 110 -6.51 18.80 -10.12
CA ASN A 110 -6.30 17.38 -10.44
C ASN A 110 -5.94 17.18 -11.91
N GLN A 111 -6.62 17.90 -12.83
CA GLN A 111 -6.29 17.85 -14.25
C GLN A 111 -4.86 18.33 -14.53
N GLU A 112 -4.46 19.45 -13.95
CA GLU A 112 -3.12 20.01 -14.15
C GLU A 112 -2.04 19.10 -13.54
N TRP A 113 -2.33 18.51 -12.38
CA TRP A 113 -1.45 17.52 -11.80
C TRP A 113 -1.26 16.30 -12.74
N TYR A 114 -2.36 15.77 -13.26
CA TYR A 114 -2.34 14.59 -14.14
C TYR A 114 -1.63 14.86 -15.47
N LYS A 115 -1.90 16.01 -16.10
CA LYS A 115 -1.20 16.44 -17.33
C LYS A 115 0.31 16.55 -17.10
N ARG A 116 0.73 17.09 -15.94
CA ARG A 116 2.15 17.18 -15.59
C ARG A 116 2.78 15.80 -15.43
N ALA A 117 2.11 14.89 -14.73
CA ALA A 117 2.59 13.52 -14.56
C ALA A 117 2.76 12.79 -15.90
N LEU A 118 1.76 12.88 -16.79
CA LEU A 118 1.84 12.29 -18.13
C LEU A 118 2.94 12.96 -18.98
N LYS A 119 3.04 14.29 -18.96
CA LYS A 119 4.10 15.01 -19.69
C LYS A 119 5.50 14.58 -19.22
N ALA A 120 5.68 14.44 -17.92
CA ALA A 120 6.92 13.98 -17.32
C ALA A 120 7.28 12.55 -17.76
N TYR A 121 6.29 11.64 -17.72
CA TYR A 121 6.47 10.28 -18.21
C TYR A 121 6.82 10.24 -19.71
N ILE A 122 6.08 11.00 -20.54
CA ILE A 122 6.33 11.06 -21.99
C ILE A 122 7.75 11.54 -22.30
N GLY A 123 8.21 12.55 -21.58
CA GLY A 123 9.55 13.12 -21.82
C GLY A 123 10.69 12.23 -21.33
N ALA A 124 10.47 11.48 -20.24
CA ALA A 124 11.55 10.73 -19.62
C ALA A 124 11.64 9.26 -20.07
N TRP A 125 10.50 8.57 -20.25
CA TRP A 125 10.51 7.09 -20.36
C TRP A 125 9.67 6.52 -21.51
N LEU A 126 8.84 7.31 -22.16
CA LEU A 126 8.04 6.82 -23.29
C LEU A 126 8.89 6.24 -24.44
N PRO A 127 10.09 6.80 -24.78
CA PRO A 127 10.94 6.22 -25.84
C PRO A 127 11.38 4.78 -25.56
N ASP A 128 11.43 4.37 -24.28
CA ASP A 128 11.84 3.02 -23.90
C ASP A 128 10.63 2.07 -23.74
N ALA A 129 9.42 2.59 -23.60
CA ALA A 129 8.21 1.79 -23.39
C ALA A 129 7.95 0.75 -24.50
N GLN A 130 8.34 1.05 -25.74
CA GLN A 130 8.22 0.11 -26.88
C GLN A 130 9.27 -1.00 -26.88
N LYS A 131 10.34 -0.84 -26.09
CA LYS A 131 11.41 -1.85 -25.94
C LYS A 131 11.11 -2.79 -24.78
N GLU A 132 10.28 -2.37 -23.84
CA GLU A 132 9.96 -3.15 -22.64
C GLU A 132 9.01 -4.31 -22.97
N ARG A 133 9.39 -5.50 -22.57
CA ARG A 133 8.55 -6.70 -22.65
C ARG A 133 7.94 -6.97 -21.28
N ILE A 134 6.61 -6.88 -21.20
CA ILE A 134 5.90 -7.25 -19.98
C ILE A 134 6.07 -8.75 -19.78
N ALA A 135 6.63 -9.12 -18.63
CA ALA A 135 6.81 -10.52 -18.28
C ALA A 135 5.47 -11.23 -18.11
N THR A 136 5.47 -12.53 -18.39
CA THR A 136 4.30 -13.37 -18.14
C THR A 136 4.71 -14.48 -17.18
N LEU A 137 4.03 -14.56 -16.05
CA LEU A 137 4.27 -15.62 -15.07
C LEU A 137 3.13 -16.64 -15.08
N TYR A 138 3.50 -17.90 -14.84
CA TYR A 138 2.53 -18.98 -14.67
C TYR A 138 2.22 -19.13 -13.18
N ILE A 139 1.07 -18.60 -12.76
CA ILE A 139 0.66 -18.59 -11.35
C ILE A 139 -0.68 -19.31 -11.20
N MET A 140 -0.74 -20.27 -10.28
CA MET A 140 -1.97 -21.04 -9.98
C MET A 140 -2.62 -21.67 -11.24
N GLY A 141 -1.79 -22.20 -12.15
CA GLY A 141 -2.29 -22.84 -13.37
C GLY A 141 -2.69 -21.89 -14.50
N GLN A 142 -2.42 -20.62 -14.40
CA GLN A 142 -2.77 -19.59 -15.40
C GLN A 142 -1.59 -18.71 -15.74
N SER A 143 -1.48 -18.33 -17.02
CA SER A 143 -0.58 -17.27 -17.46
C SER A 143 -1.12 -15.91 -17.02
N LYS A 144 -0.31 -15.13 -16.32
CA LYS A 144 -0.65 -13.80 -15.82
C LYS A 144 0.35 -12.78 -16.34
N PRO A 145 -0.10 -11.70 -16.97
CA PRO A 145 0.78 -10.61 -17.36
C PRO A 145 1.33 -9.90 -16.12
N GLY A 146 2.53 -9.38 -16.24
CA GLY A 146 3.25 -8.66 -15.18
C GLY A 146 2.75 -7.23 -14.96
N LEU A 147 1.44 -7.00 -14.96
CA LEU A 147 0.80 -5.72 -14.69
C LEU A 147 -0.21 -5.92 -13.57
N GLU A 148 -0.13 -5.10 -12.51
CA GLU A 148 -0.92 -5.29 -11.29
C GLU A 148 -0.89 -6.76 -10.85
N LEU A 149 0.30 -7.37 -10.97
CA LEU A 149 0.48 -8.80 -10.82
C LEU A 149 0.34 -9.22 -9.37
N PHE A 150 -0.69 -9.99 -9.07
CA PHE A 150 -0.86 -10.62 -7.77
C PHE A 150 0.19 -11.72 -7.55
N VAL A 151 0.99 -11.57 -6.49
CA VAL A 151 1.95 -12.57 -6.04
C VAL A 151 1.67 -12.95 -4.59
N ASN A 152 1.89 -14.22 -4.25
CA ASN A 152 1.79 -14.70 -2.89
C ASN A 152 2.83 -15.78 -2.59
N GLY A 153 3.14 -15.93 -1.30
CA GLY A 153 4.12 -16.92 -0.82
C GLY A 153 4.25 -16.85 0.70
N LYS A 154 5.29 -17.45 1.24
CA LYS A 154 5.64 -17.36 2.66
C LYS A 154 7.03 -16.78 2.81
N LEU A 155 7.21 -15.83 3.68
CA LEU A 155 8.52 -15.27 4.01
C LEU A 155 8.92 -15.65 5.44
N GLY A 156 10.14 -16.12 5.60
CA GLY A 156 10.65 -16.60 6.87
C GLY A 156 9.80 -17.75 7.44
N ASN A 157 9.61 -17.73 8.76
CA ASN A 157 8.82 -18.72 9.50
C ASN A 157 7.36 -18.27 9.73
N ALA A 158 6.89 -17.26 9.00
CA ALA A 158 5.52 -16.79 9.14
C ALA A 158 4.51 -17.89 8.79
N LYS A 159 3.46 -18.03 9.61
CA LYS A 159 2.38 -18.99 9.38
C LYS A 159 1.44 -18.50 8.29
N ARG A 160 1.17 -17.18 8.28
CA ARG A 160 0.30 -16.52 7.30
C ARG A 160 1.02 -16.34 5.98
N GLN A 161 0.22 -16.40 4.93
CA GLN A 161 0.71 -16.07 3.60
C GLN A 161 0.98 -14.57 3.47
N CYS A 162 2.10 -14.27 2.83
CA CYS A 162 2.41 -12.96 2.30
C CYS A 162 1.75 -12.77 0.95
N LEU A 163 1.34 -11.55 0.62
CA LEU A 163 0.78 -11.22 -0.68
C LEU A 163 1.17 -9.79 -1.11
N GLY A 164 1.18 -9.58 -2.40
CA GLY A 164 1.37 -8.25 -2.96
C GLY A 164 0.85 -8.12 -4.38
N PHE A 165 0.81 -6.88 -4.83
CA PHE A 165 0.55 -6.54 -6.22
C PHE A 165 1.76 -5.79 -6.75
N ILE A 166 2.29 -6.24 -7.87
CA ILE A 166 3.44 -5.64 -8.53
C ILE A 166 2.90 -4.80 -9.68
N ASP A 167 3.16 -3.50 -9.65
CA ASP A 167 2.63 -2.57 -10.65
C ASP A 167 3.07 -2.95 -12.06
N LYS A 168 4.38 -3.22 -12.24
CA LYS A 168 4.95 -3.61 -13.53
C LYS A 168 6.11 -4.58 -13.35
N LEU A 169 6.06 -5.69 -14.06
CA LEU A 169 7.10 -6.71 -14.15
C LEU A 169 7.55 -6.85 -15.60
N ILE A 170 8.83 -6.67 -15.86
CA ILE A 170 9.41 -6.67 -17.20
C ILE A 170 10.41 -7.82 -17.33
N GLU A 171 10.53 -8.39 -18.53
CA GLU A 171 11.63 -9.28 -18.89
C GLU A 171 12.93 -8.47 -19.01
N GLY A 172 13.95 -8.87 -18.26
CA GLY A 172 15.29 -8.36 -18.38
C GLY A 172 16.21 -9.31 -19.15
N GLU A 173 17.49 -9.02 -19.16
CA GLU A 173 18.49 -9.85 -19.86
C GLU A 173 18.80 -11.14 -19.08
N ASN A 174 18.84 -11.04 -17.76
CA ASN A 174 19.23 -12.15 -16.88
C ASN A 174 18.14 -12.53 -15.86
N GLY A 175 16.95 -11.93 -15.97
CA GLY A 175 15.88 -12.16 -15.03
C GLY A 175 14.72 -11.18 -15.21
N LEU A 176 14.04 -10.91 -14.09
CA LEU A 176 12.87 -10.06 -14.02
C LEU A 176 13.23 -8.69 -13.45
N LYS A 177 12.62 -7.63 -13.99
CA LYS A 177 12.70 -6.27 -13.42
C LYS A 177 11.37 -5.90 -12.78
N VAL A 178 11.41 -5.65 -11.47
CA VAL A 178 10.25 -5.21 -10.68
C VAL A 178 10.23 -3.69 -10.67
N GLN A 179 9.16 -3.10 -11.14
CA GLN A 179 9.00 -1.64 -11.17
C GLN A 179 7.70 -1.24 -10.49
N ASP A 180 7.75 -0.14 -9.75
CA ASP A 180 6.62 0.39 -8.99
C ASP A 180 6.53 1.92 -9.17
N TRP A 181 5.34 2.41 -9.45
CA TRP A 181 5.08 3.83 -9.68
C TRP A 181 4.86 4.57 -8.37
N LYS A 182 5.59 5.67 -8.17
CA LYS A 182 5.45 6.53 -7.00
C LYS A 182 5.11 7.95 -7.44
N THR A 183 3.87 8.34 -7.26
CA THR A 183 3.37 9.66 -7.69
C THR A 183 3.64 10.79 -6.70
N GLY A 184 4.35 10.51 -5.62
CA GLY A 184 4.83 11.52 -4.67
C GLY A 184 5.90 12.43 -5.27
N LYS A 185 5.94 13.70 -4.83
CA LYS A 185 6.96 14.67 -5.26
C LYS A 185 8.34 14.42 -4.64
N LYS A 186 8.37 13.84 -3.44
CA LYS A 186 9.62 13.57 -2.72
C LYS A 186 10.09 12.16 -3.00
N ILE A 187 11.33 12.06 -3.46
CA ILE A 187 12.03 10.80 -3.54
C ILE A 187 12.37 10.39 -2.10
N SER A 188 11.93 9.19 -1.72
CA SER A 188 12.32 8.63 -0.43
C SER A 188 13.82 8.35 -0.46
N ASN A 189 14.58 9.04 0.40
CA ASN A 189 15.98 8.74 0.54
C ASN A 189 16.14 7.35 1.15
N TYR A 190 16.84 6.50 0.42
CA TYR A 190 17.29 5.23 0.93
C TYR A 190 18.38 5.47 1.97
N ASP A 191 18.16 4.97 3.16
CA ASP A 191 19.22 4.87 4.15
C ASP A 191 19.76 3.43 4.16
N PRO A 192 20.94 3.17 3.57
CA PRO A 192 21.54 1.85 3.59
C PRO A 192 21.84 1.34 5.01
N ASN A 193 21.83 2.22 6.00
CA ASN A 193 22.01 1.88 7.42
C ASN A 193 20.69 1.50 8.09
N LEU A 194 19.60 1.37 7.34
CA LEU A 194 18.29 0.92 7.84
C LEU A 194 17.71 1.79 8.97
N LYS A 195 17.95 3.10 8.94
CA LYS A 195 17.22 3.99 9.82
C LYS A 195 15.75 3.90 9.43
N ILE A 196 14.99 3.20 10.27
CA ILE A 196 13.55 3.02 10.11
C ILE A 196 12.94 4.41 10.08
N SER A 197 12.28 4.73 8.96
CA SER A 197 11.44 5.92 8.94
C SER A 197 10.37 5.74 10.01
N THR A 198 10.31 6.66 10.97
CA THR A 198 9.27 6.65 12.00
C THR A 198 7.88 6.85 11.41
N SER A 199 7.82 7.29 10.16
CA SER A 199 6.57 7.55 9.44
C SER A 199 6.06 6.39 8.59
N ASN A 200 6.96 5.52 8.14
CA ASN A 200 6.61 4.30 7.41
C ASN A 200 7.63 3.21 7.76
N PRO A 201 7.34 2.39 8.78
CA PRO A 201 8.26 1.34 9.22
C PRO A 201 8.47 0.24 8.19
N PHE A 202 7.58 0.12 7.21
CA PHE A 202 7.77 -0.76 6.07
C PHE A 202 7.79 0.08 4.78
N ASP A 203 8.92 0.73 4.53
CA ASP A 203 9.13 1.67 3.44
C ASP A 203 9.16 1.01 2.04
N TYR A 204 9.32 1.82 1.00
CA TYR A 204 9.33 1.35 -0.39
C TYR A 204 10.49 0.37 -0.70
N TRP A 205 11.60 0.46 0.04
CA TRP A 205 12.74 -0.46 -0.13
C TRP A 205 12.39 -1.85 0.35
N ARG A 206 11.78 -1.94 1.51
CA ARG A 206 11.29 -3.20 2.05
C ARG A 206 10.15 -3.76 1.18
N GLN A 207 9.28 -2.90 0.66
CA GLN A 207 8.21 -3.31 -0.27
C GLN A 207 8.80 -3.96 -1.53
N GLN A 208 9.80 -3.34 -2.18
CA GLN A 208 10.43 -3.89 -3.36
C GLN A 208 11.21 -5.18 -3.08
N THR A 209 11.93 -5.22 -1.96
CA THR A 209 12.62 -6.43 -1.51
C THR A 209 11.65 -7.56 -1.21
N PHE A 210 10.52 -7.25 -0.56
CA PHE A 210 9.44 -8.21 -0.30
C PHE A 210 8.88 -8.80 -1.60
N TYR A 211 8.63 -7.99 -2.62
CA TYR A 211 8.18 -8.48 -3.93
C TYR A 211 9.22 -9.35 -4.63
N ALA A 212 10.48 -8.95 -4.61
CA ALA A 212 11.57 -9.75 -5.17
C ALA A 212 11.65 -11.13 -4.49
N MET A 213 11.57 -11.17 -3.16
CA MET A 213 11.60 -12.43 -2.41
C MET A 213 10.40 -13.34 -2.72
N LEU A 214 9.20 -12.78 -2.94
CA LEU A 214 8.03 -13.56 -3.35
C LEU A 214 8.18 -14.12 -4.78
N LEU A 215 8.72 -13.32 -5.70
CA LEU A 215 8.98 -13.78 -7.08
C LEU A 215 10.02 -14.90 -7.12
N GLU A 216 11.06 -14.81 -6.31
CA GLU A 216 12.09 -15.85 -6.20
C GLU A 216 11.49 -17.19 -5.71
N GLN A 217 10.53 -17.16 -4.80
CA GLN A 217 9.79 -18.37 -4.38
C GLN A 217 8.95 -18.99 -5.49
N LEU A 218 8.51 -18.17 -6.44
CA LEU A 218 7.79 -18.65 -7.63
C LEU A 218 8.74 -19.14 -8.74
N GLY A 219 10.05 -19.19 -8.45
CA GLY A 219 11.08 -19.64 -9.39
C GLY A 219 11.60 -18.54 -10.32
N GLY A 220 11.23 -17.29 -10.09
CA GLY A 220 11.76 -16.14 -10.83
C GLY A 220 13.14 -15.72 -10.31
N THR A 221 14.00 -15.23 -11.19
CA THR A 221 15.21 -14.50 -10.82
C THR A 221 14.95 -13.03 -10.99
N VAL A 222 15.11 -12.23 -9.93
CA VAL A 222 14.96 -10.78 -9.99
C VAL A 222 16.32 -10.15 -10.19
N GLU A 223 16.55 -9.51 -11.35
CA GLU A 223 17.80 -8.81 -11.67
C GLU A 223 17.78 -7.34 -11.22
N GLU A 224 16.60 -6.74 -11.20
CA GLU A 224 16.42 -5.33 -10.85
C GLU A 224 15.10 -5.10 -10.10
N ALA A 225 15.17 -4.23 -9.11
CA ALA A 225 13.98 -3.65 -8.47
C ALA A 225 14.11 -2.13 -8.47
N SER A 226 13.07 -1.41 -8.90
CA SER A 226 13.14 0.04 -9.05
C SER A 226 11.83 0.75 -8.73
N LEU A 227 11.96 2.01 -8.32
CA LEU A 227 10.87 2.92 -8.03
C LEU A 227 10.91 4.06 -9.05
N LEU A 228 9.80 4.32 -9.73
CA LEU A 228 9.69 5.34 -10.75
C LEU A 228 8.90 6.53 -10.22
N PHE A 229 9.53 7.70 -10.18
CA PHE A 229 8.96 8.94 -9.65
C PHE A 229 8.69 9.95 -10.79
N PRO A 230 7.57 9.85 -11.52
CA PRO A 230 7.24 10.78 -12.60
C PRO A 230 6.97 12.20 -12.11
N CYS A 231 6.50 12.35 -10.87
CA CYS A 231 6.08 13.64 -10.30
C CYS A 231 7.16 14.30 -9.43
N ALA A 232 8.37 13.74 -9.36
CA ALA A 232 9.51 14.41 -8.75
C ALA A 232 9.87 15.70 -9.52
N GLU A 233 10.69 16.56 -8.95
CA GLU A 233 11.15 17.79 -9.61
C GLU A 233 11.80 17.47 -10.97
N THR A 234 12.62 16.43 -11.00
CA THR A 234 13.06 15.77 -12.22
C THR A 234 12.59 14.33 -12.18
N PRO A 235 11.92 13.80 -13.24
CA PRO A 235 11.53 12.41 -13.30
C PRO A 235 12.72 11.48 -13.02
N THR A 236 12.60 10.61 -12.04
CA THR A 236 13.75 9.85 -11.52
C THR A 236 13.39 8.39 -11.34
N ILE A 237 14.33 7.50 -11.69
CA ILE A 237 14.31 6.08 -11.32
C ILE A 237 15.25 5.89 -10.14
N VAL A 238 14.76 5.24 -9.10
CA VAL A 238 15.56 4.85 -7.94
C VAL A 238 15.71 3.35 -7.92
N HIS A 239 16.92 2.85 -8.12
CA HIS A 239 17.22 1.42 -8.03
C HIS A 239 17.32 0.99 -6.58
N VAL A 240 16.66 -0.13 -6.27
CA VAL A 240 16.63 -0.72 -4.93
C VAL A 240 17.59 -1.89 -4.88
N ASP A 241 18.52 -1.87 -3.94
CA ASP A 241 19.38 -3.04 -3.64
C ASP A 241 18.57 -4.11 -2.90
N HIS A 242 17.70 -4.80 -3.66
CA HIS A 242 16.81 -5.84 -3.17
C HIS A 242 17.55 -7.12 -2.72
N GLN A 243 18.83 -7.26 -3.10
CA GLN A 243 19.70 -8.35 -2.68
C GLN A 243 20.45 -8.05 -1.39
N ASN A 244 20.35 -6.83 -0.86
CA ASN A 244 21.01 -6.45 0.38
C ASN A 244 20.58 -7.37 1.53
N PRO A 245 21.50 -8.16 2.11
CA PRO A 245 21.15 -9.16 3.11
C PRO A 245 20.52 -8.53 4.37
N LYS A 246 20.93 -7.31 4.75
CA LYS A 246 20.36 -6.61 5.91
C LYS A 246 18.92 -6.20 5.66
N VAL A 247 18.58 -5.74 4.44
CA VAL A 247 17.20 -5.38 4.08
C VAL A 247 16.33 -6.63 4.02
N ARG A 248 16.82 -7.70 3.42
CA ARG A 248 16.12 -9.00 3.34
C ARG A 248 15.85 -9.57 4.74
N GLU A 249 16.86 -9.57 5.60
CA GLU A 249 16.71 -10.00 7.00
C GLU A 249 15.68 -9.16 7.75
N GLN A 250 15.70 -7.83 7.55
CA GLN A 250 14.72 -6.94 8.18
C GLN A 250 13.30 -7.19 7.67
N VAL A 251 13.12 -7.42 6.37
CA VAL A 251 11.81 -7.80 5.80
C VAL A 251 11.27 -9.08 6.45
N ILE A 252 12.12 -10.10 6.61
CA ILE A 252 11.73 -11.34 7.28
C ILE A 252 11.34 -11.07 8.74
N LYS A 253 12.17 -10.32 9.48
CA LYS A 253 11.89 -9.97 10.87
C LYS A 253 10.56 -9.22 11.03
N ASP A 254 10.29 -8.24 10.16
CA ASP A 254 9.06 -7.46 10.18
C ASP A 254 7.83 -8.36 9.91
N VAL A 255 7.93 -9.25 8.94
CA VAL A 255 6.88 -10.22 8.59
C VAL A 255 6.60 -11.17 9.77
N GLU A 256 7.64 -11.79 10.34
CA GLU A 256 7.53 -12.73 11.46
C GLU A 256 7.02 -12.04 12.73
N GLN A 257 7.42 -10.79 12.96
CA GLN A 257 6.95 -9.99 14.09
C GLN A 257 5.44 -9.74 13.98
N VAL A 258 4.98 -9.26 12.82
CA VAL A 258 3.55 -8.99 12.60
C VAL A 258 2.72 -10.26 12.70
N ASP A 259 3.20 -11.37 12.13
CA ASP A 259 2.51 -12.67 12.20
C ASP A 259 2.37 -13.15 13.65
N ARG A 260 3.43 -13.06 14.45
CA ARG A 260 3.43 -13.42 15.87
C ARG A 260 2.54 -12.50 16.70
N GLU A 261 2.66 -11.17 16.53
CA GLU A 261 1.85 -10.19 17.27
C GLU A 261 0.35 -10.36 16.96
N LEU A 262 0.00 -10.72 15.71
CA LEU A 262 -1.37 -11.00 15.33
C LEU A 262 -1.90 -12.28 16.00
N ASP A 263 -1.10 -13.34 16.06
CA ASP A 263 -1.45 -14.56 16.80
C ASP A 263 -1.64 -14.29 18.30
N GLU A 264 -0.80 -13.44 18.89
CA GLU A 264 -0.91 -13.03 20.29
C GLU A 264 -2.19 -12.23 20.55
N ALA A 265 -2.52 -11.28 19.66
CA ALA A 265 -3.72 -10.49 19.75
C ALA A 265 -5.00 -11.35 19.69
N ILE A 266 -5.03 -12.34 18.78
CA ILE A 266 -6.14 -13.30 18.66
C ILE A 266 -6.28 -14.13 19.94
N LYS A 267 -5.18 -14.66 20.50
CA LYS A 267 -5.18 -15.42 21.75
C LYS A 267 -5.61 -14.60 22.96
N ASN A 268 -5.36 -13.28 22.93
CA ASN A 268 -5.76 -12.34 23.96
C ASN A 268 -7.15 -11.74 23.70
N ASP A 269 -8.09 -12.55 23.30
CA ASP A 269 -9.49 -12.18 23.00
C ASP A 269 -9.63 -11.05 21.99
N TYR A 270 -8.80 -11.08 20.93
CA TYR A 270 -8.77 -10.08 19.87
C TYR A 270 -8.49 -8.68 20.38
N PHE A 271 -7.54 -8.56 21.31
CA PHE A 271 -7.05 -7.29 21.80
C PHE A 271 -5.89 -6.77 20.96
N PHE A 272 -6.04 -5.56 20.42
CA PHE A 272 -5.07 -4.88 19.57
C PHE A 272 -4.57 -3.61 20.27
N PRO A 273 -3.28 -3.54 20.64
CA PRO A 273 -2.75 -2.41 21.40
C PRO A 273 -2.55 -1.17 20.52
N PHE A 274 -2.73 0.02 21.12
CA PHE A 274 -2.20 1.25 20.57
C PHE A 274 -0.69 1.30 20.80
N LYS A 275 0.08 1.55 19.72
CA LYS A 275 1.50 1.88 19.86
C LYS A 275 1.67 3.39 19.85
N LYS A 276 2.60 3.88 20.70
CA LYS A 276 3.02 5.28 20.64
C LYS A 276 3.84 5.47 19.36
N GLY A 277 3.23 6.04 18.34
CA GLY A 277 3.89 6.36 17.09
C GLY A 277 3.82 7.86 16.78
N PRO A 278 4.60 8.33 15.80
CA PRO A 278 4.53 9.73 15.36
C PRO A 278 3.22 10.03 14.61
N TYR A 279 2.49 9.03 14.15
CA TYR A 279 1.19 9.19 13.52
C TYR A 279 0.09 9.19 14.56
N ASN A 280 -0.56 10.33 14.63
CA ASN A 280 -1.78 10.49 15.37
C ASN A 280 -2.93 10.03 14.48
N SER A 281 -3.39 8.82 14.71
CA SER A 281 -4.64 8.40 14.14
C SER A 281 -5.79 9.07 14.90
N TRP A 282 -6.95 9.11 14.27
CA TRP A 282 -8.18 9.53 14.92
C TRP A 282 -8.49 8.70 16.18
N ALA A 283 -8.08 7.44 16.19
CA ALA A 283 -8.28 6.54 17.31
C ALA A 283 -7.37 6.88 18.49
N SER A 284 -6.11 7.21 18.23
CA SER A 284 -5.20 7.74 19.27
C SER A 284 -5.74 9.05 19.86
N TYR A 285 -6.41 9.87 19.04
CA TYR A 285 -7.07 11.07 19.53
C TYR A 285 -8.23 10.74 20.51
N LEU A 286 -9.07 9.75 20.17
CA LEU A 286 -10.21 9.34 21.03
C LEU A 286 -9.75 8.89 22.41
N VAL A 287 -8.60 8.26 22.51
CA VAL A 287 -8.04 7.78 23.79
C VAL A 287 -7.09 8.77 24.48
N GLY A 288 -7.03 10.00 23.98
CA GLY A 288 -6.18 11.05 24.56
C GLY A 288 -4.69 10.89 24.34
N LEU A 289 -4.27 9.98 23.46
CA LEU A 289 -2.86 9.73 23.10
C LEU A 289 -2.41 10.55 21.89
N GLY A 290 -3.34 11.15 21.16
CA GLY A 290 -3.07 11.88 19.93
C GLY A 290 -2.51 13.28 20.18
N ARG A 291 -1.54 13.69 19.35
CA ARG A 291 -0.95 15.05 19.32
C ARG A 291 -1.49 15.90 18.16
N ALA A 292 -2.21 15.31 17.23
CA ALA A 292 -2.70 15.97 16.02
C ALA A 292 -3.99 16.75 16.27
N PRO A 293 -4.32 17.72 15.40
CA PRO A 293 -5.64 18.34 15.41
C PRO A 293 -6.73 17.28 15.27
N LYS A 294 -7.85 17.51 15.92
CA LYS A 294 -9.04 16.65 15.91
C LYS A 294 -9.38 16.30 14.45
N PRO A 295 -9.36 15.02 14.04
CA PRO A 295 -9.90 14.65 12.74
C PRO A 295 -11.43 14.85 12.76
N ASN A 296 -12.03 15.16 11.61
CA ASN A 296 -13.48 15.19 11.45
C ASN A 296 -14.05 13.77 11.55
N ILE A 297 -14.20 13.27 12.77
CA ILE A 297 -14.84 11.97 13.01
C ILE A 297 -16.32 12.23 13.23
N ARG A 298 -17.15 11.49 12.54
CA ARG A 298 -18.56 11.38 12.89
C ARG A 298 -18.70 10.55 14.16
N GLU A 299 -18.49 11.22 15.30
CA GLU A 299 -18.50 10.61 16.64
C GLU A 299 -19.81 9.87 16.91
N ASP A 300 -20.95 10.39 16.41
CA ASP A 300 -22.26 9.76 16.48
C ASP A 300 -22.27 8.38 15.82
N LYS A 301 -21.76 8.27 14.59
CA LYS A 301 -21.70 6.99 13.88
C LYS A 301 -20.69 6.03 14.49
N PHE A 302 -19.54 6.54 14.94
CA PHE A 302 -18.54 5.71 15.60
C PHE A 302 -19.06 5.16 16.93
N ALA A 303 -19.73 5.98 17.73
CA ALA A 303 -20.36 5.55 18.97
C ALA A 303 -21.45 4.47 18.78
N MET A 304 -22.06 4.36 17.60
CA MET A 304 -22.97 3.26 17.27
C MET A 304 -22.25 1.91 17.15
N LEU A 305 -20.98 1.90 16.71
CA LEU A 305 -20.18 0.72 16.46
C LEU A 305 -19.25 0.35 17.62
N ALA A 306 -18.85 1.35 18.43
CA ALA A 306 -17.85 1.21 19.46
C ALA A 306 -18.46 1.39 20.87
N ASP A 307 -18.01 0.54 21.81
CA ASP A 307 -18.16 0.80 23.24
C ASP A 307 -17.01 1.70 23.69
N LEU A 308 -17.34 2.91 24.12
CA LEU A 308 -16.41 3.94 24.59
C LEU A 308 -16.45 4.15 26.11
N SER A 309 -17.08 3.25 26.86
CA SER A 309 -17.29 3.40 28.31
C SER A 309 -16.02 3.59 29.12
N GLU A 310 -14.90 3.04 28.65
CA GLU A 310 -13.59 3.17 29.32
C GLU A 310 -12.76 4.37 28.87
N VAL A 311 -13.20 5.11 27.86
CA VAL A 311 -12.44 6.22 27.25
C VAL A 311 -12.90 7.57 27.80
N GLY A 312 -13.54 7.62 28.97
CA GLY A 312 -13.98 8.82 29.69
C GLY A 312 -14.43 9.98 28.81
N GLY A 313 -15.69 10.00 28.47
CA GLY A 313 -16.52 11.11 28.02
C GLY A 313 -15.84 12.37 27.46
N LYS A 314 -15.19 12.27 26.31
CA LYS A 314 -15.08 13.36 25.37
C LYS A 314 -15.97 12.98 24.16
N ALA A 315 -17.27 12.89 24.43
CA ALA A 315 -18.30 12.91 23.43
C ALA A 315 -18.80 14.35 23.31
#